data_a6f200009affde122bfc5af0d3a95578
#
_entry.id   a6f200009affde122bfc5af0d3a95578
#
_cell.length_a   1.000
_cell.length_b   1.000
_cell.length_c   1.000
_cell.angle_alpha   90.00
_cell.angle_beta   90.00
_cell.angle_gamma   90.00
#
_symmetry.space_group_name_H-M   'P 1'
#
loop_
_entity.id
_entity.type
_entity.pdbx_description
1 polymer ?
#
loop_
_entity_poly.entity_id
_entity_poly.type
_entity_poly.pdbx_seq_one_letter_code
_entity_poly.pdbx_strand_id
1 'polypeptide(L)'
;MTIAPAETSTTKQRILDAAERLFAEHGFDGVSLRQITAAAGVELALANYHFGPKTDLYIATIQRRADELNDARRRLFAALPPNPDVEGLIDAFARPFLDKSLHGGPGWKSYARLIAQTANAARWTRAVMTAQFDPVAELFIDGMRRALPAADPRDLYWGFHFLIGALTMIFAETGRIDTLSHGLCRDHDLAAIYARLVPFMAAGYRALANVKTGRDA
;
A
#
# COMPACT_ATOMS: atom_id res chain seq x y z
N MET A 1 37.90 13.35 -3.31
CA MET A 1 36.45 13.06 -3.23
C MET A 1 36.26 11.69 -3.85
N THR A 2 36.30 10.65 -3.04
CA THR A 2 36.21 9.23 -3.45
C THR A 2 34.73 8.91 -3.66
N ILE A 3 34.34 8.70 -4.91
CA ILE A 3 33.00 8.21 -5.26
C ILE A 3 32.93 6.77 -4.76
N ALA A 4 32.06 6.48 -3.78
CA ALA A 4 31.80 5.12 -3.34
C ALA A 4 31.32 4.30 -4.55
N PRO A 5 31.80 3.04 -4.73
CA PRO A 5 31.34 2.20 -5.83
C PRO A 5 29.84 1.95 -5.67
N ALA A 6 29.08 2.17 -6.74
CA ALA A 6 27.66 1.80 -6.82
C ALA A 6 27.55 0.31 -6.46
N GLU A 7 26.80 -0.02 -5.41
CA GLU A 7 26.56 -1.41 -5.05
C GLU A 7 26.01 -2.15 -6.27
N THR A 8 26.73 -3.16 -6.71
CA THR A 8 26.34 -3.98 -7.86
C THR A 8 25.08 -4.76 -7.46
N SER A 9 23.92 -4.35 -7.99
CA SER A 9 22.63 -5.00 -7.71
C SER A 9 22.73 -6.49 -7.99
N THR A 10 22.33 -7.34 -7.02
CA THR A 10 22.36 -8.79 -7.17
C THR A 10 21.40 -9.25 -8.27
N THR A 11 21.62 -10.43 -8.85
CA THR A 11 20.71 -11.04 -9.84
C THR A 11 19.28 -11.08 -9.31
N LYS A 12 19.09 -11.44 -8.05
CA LYS A 12 17.78 -11.47 -7.37
C LYS A 12 17.12 -10.09 -7.36
N GLN A 13 17.87 -9.04 -7.03
CA GLN A 13 17.38 -7.66 -7.01
C GLN A 13 16.98 -7.19 -8.41
N ARG A 14 17.82 -7.45 -9.43
CA ARG A 14 17.52 -7.09 -10.83
C ARG A 14 16.23 -7.72 -11.32
N ILE A 15 15.98 -9.00 -10.98
CA ILE A 15 14.73 -9.69 -11.33
C ILE A 15 13.54 -9.04 -10.62
N LEU A 16 13.64 -8.74 -9.32
CA LEU A 16 12.58 -8.11 -8.55
C LEU A 16 12.25 -6.70 -9.06
N ASP A 17 13.27 -5.90 -9.41
CA ASP A 17 13.06 -4.54 -9.95
C ASP A 17 12.37 -4.57 -11.31
N ALA A 18 12.78 -5.49 -12.20
CA ALA A 18 12.13 -5.68 -13.49
C ALA A 18 10.68 -6.19 -13.33
N ALA A 19 10.47 -7.14 -12.43
CA ALA A 19 9.14 -7.69 -12.12
C ALA A 19 8.21 -6.61 -11.57
N GLU A 20 8.66 -5.81 -10.60
CA GLU A 20 7.88 -4.73 -9.98
C GLU A 20 7.39 -3.73 -11.04
N ARG A 21 8.27 -3.27 -11.92
CA ARG A 21 7.93 -2.34 -12.99
C ARG A 21 6.94 -2.97 -13.97
N LEU A 22 7.24 -4.15 -14.51
CA LEU A 22 6.42 -4.78 -15.52
C LEU A 22 5.04 -5.18 -14.99
N PHE A 23 4.95 -5.73 -13.78
CA PHE A 23 3.67 -6.04 -13.16
C PHE A 23 2.83 -4.79 -12.87
N ALA A 24 3.46 -3.68 -12.46
CA ALA A 24 2.77 -2.42 -12.25
C ALA A 24 2.20 -1.83 -13.56
N GLU A 25 2.92 -2.00 -14.68
CA GLU A 25 2.53 -1.47 -15.98
C GLU A 25 1.49 -2.34 -16.70
N HIS A 26 1.60 -3.67 -16.61
CA HIS A 26 0.83 -4.59 -17.44
C HIS A 26 -0.03 -5.58 -16.66
N GLY A 27 0.01 -5.53 -15.33
CA GLY A 27 -0.66 -6.50 -14.47
C GLY A 27 0.00 -7.88 -14.47
N PHE A 28 -0.47 -8.76 -13.60
CA PHE A 28 0.06 -10.12 -13.49
C PHE A 28 -0.07 -10.92 -14.80
N ASP A 29 -1.25 -10.89 -15.44
CA ASP A 29 -1.53 -11.73 -16.61
C ASP A 29 -0.86 -11.21 -17.88
N GLY A 30 -0.61 -9.89 -17.96
CA GLY A 30 0.03 -9.24 -19.11
C GLY A 30 1.55 -9.45 -19.20
N VAL A 31 2.17 -10.14 -18.23
CA VAL A 31 3.63 -10.31 -18.16
C VAL A 31 4.04 -11.78 -18.07
N SER A 32 5.06 -12.17 -18.82
CA SER A 32 5.69 -13.49 -18.75
C SER A 32 7.03 -13.45 -18.01
N LEU A 33 7.47 -14.58 -17.45
CA LEU A 33 8.82 -14.70 -16.87
C LEU A 33 9.93 -14.37 -17.88
N ARG A 34 9.74 -14.69 -19.15
CA ARG A 34 10.70 -14.37 -20.21
C ARG A 34 10.86 -12.86 -20.41
N GLN A 35 9.76 -12.10 -20.37
CA GLN A 35 9.82 -10.63 -20.45
C GLN A 35 10.53 -10.03 -19.23
N ILE A 36 10.26 -10.57 -18.04
CA ILE A 36 10.91 -10.12 -16.81
C ILE A 36 12.42 -10.38 -16.86
N THR A 37 12.84 -11.58 -17.24
CA THR A 37 14.26 -11.94 -17.29
C THR A 37 15.01 -11.20 -18.40
N ALA A 38 14.38 -10.97 -19.54
CA ALA A 38 14.93 -10.13 -20.60
C ALA A 38 15.14 -8.68 -20.10
N ALA A 39 14.15 -8.10 -19.42
CA ALA A 39 14.25 -6.75 -18.85
C ALA A 39 15.28 -6.65 -17.71
N ALA A 40 15.49 -7.74 -16.97
CA ALA A 40 16.51 -7.84 -15.92
C ALA A 40 17.91 -8.13 -16.48
N GLY A 41 18.05 -8.50 -17.76
CA GLY A 41 19.31 -8.91 -18.39
C GLY A 41 19.87 -10.18 -17.77
N VAL A 42 19.00 -11.18 -17.51
CA VAL A 42 19.39 -12.46 -16.91
C VAL A 42 18.74 -13.63 -17.66
N GLU A 43 19.33 -14.82 -17.51
CA GLU A 43 18.78 -16.06 -18.09
C GLU A 43 17.50 -16.49 -17.34
N LEU A 44 16.54 -17.07 -18.09
CA LEU A 44 15.28 -17.57 -17.54
C LEU A 44 15.49 -18.60 -16.42
N ALA A 45 16.53 -19.42 -16.54
CA ALA A 45 16.89 -20.44 -15.53
C ALA A 45 17.15 -19.80 -14.16
N LEU A 46 17.73 -18.59 -14.10
CA LEU A 46 18.01 -17.89 -12.84
C LEU A 46 16.72 -17.40 -12.16
N ALA A 47 15.73 -16.95 -12.90
CA ALA A 47 14.43 -16.58 -12.32
C ALA A 47 13.72 -17.81 -11.73
N ASN A 48 13.71 -18.93 -12.46
CA ASN A 48 13.15 -20.18 -11.96
C ASN A 48 13.92 -20.70 -10.73
N TYR A 49 15.24 -20.58 -10.71
CA TYR A 49 16.07 -20.98 -9.59
C TYR A 49 15.79 -20.13 -8.32
N HIS A 50 15.68 -18.81 -8.47
CA HIS A 50 15.50 -17.91 -7.33
C HIS A 50 14.07 -17.82 -6.82
N PHE A 51 13.09 -17.96 -7.68
CA PHE A 51 11.69 -17.66 -7.35
C PHE A 51 10.71 -18.78 -7.73
N GLY A 52 11.08 -19.71 -8.62
CA GLY A 52 10.17 -20.72 -9.12
C GLY A 52 9.10 -20.13 -10.08
N PRO A 53 7.81 -20.48 -9.91
CA PRO A 53 6.72 -20.01 -10.77
C PRO A 53 6.55 -18.47 -10.73
N LYS A 54 5.94 -17.93 -11.80
CA LYS A 54 5.60 -16.49 -11.89
C LYS A 54 4.79 -15.99 -10.70
N THR A 55 3.91 -16.83 -10.15
CA THR A 55 3.12 -16.52 -8.94
C THR A 55 4.00 -16.21 -7.75
N ASP A 56 5.04 -17.01 -7.52
CA ASP A 56 5.93 -16.85 -6.37
C ASP A 56 6.82 -15.62 -6.55
N LEU A 57 7.27 -15.34 -7.78
CA LEU A 57 7.96 -14.09 -8.10
C LEU A 57 7.06 -12.87 -7.84
N TYR A 58 5.77 -12.94 -8.20
CA TYR A 58 4.82 -11.87 -7.95
C TYR A 58 4.67 -11.59 -6.45
N ILE A 59 4.47 -12.65 -5.65
CA ILE A 59 4.38 -12.55 -4.19
C ILE A 59 5.67 -11.98 -3.61
N ALA A 60 6.83 -12.48 -4.00
CA ALA A 60 8.13 -12.00 -3.54
C ALA A 60 8.39 -10.52 -3.91
N THR A 61 7.90 -10.09 -5.08
CA THR A 61 7.99 -8.70 -5.52
C THR A 61 7.23 -7.76 -4.58
N ILE A 62 6.02 -8.17 -4.16
CA ILE A 62 5.21 -7.39 -3.22
C ILE A 62 5.80 -7.45 -1.82
N GLN A 63 6.18 -8.63 -1.33
CA GLN A 63 6.69 -8.85 0.01
C GLN A 63 7.92 -7.98 0.31
N ARG A 64 8.85 -7.86 -0.64
CA ARG A 64 10.08 -7.07 -0.48
C ARG A 64 9.83 -5.67 0.08
N ARG A 65 8.81 -4.96 -0.44
CA ARG A 65 8.47 -3.60 0.01
C ARG A 65 7.41 -3.57 1.09
N ALA A 66 6.54 -4.58 1.15
CA ALA A 66 5.56 -4.70 2.20
C ALA A 66 6.22 -4.78 3.58
N ASP A 67 7.32 -5.53 3.70
CA ASP A 67 8.08 -5.66 4.96
C ASP A 67 8.60 -4.29 5.42
N GLU A 68 9.26 -3.54 4.52
CA GLU A 68 9.78 -2.20 4.83
C GLU A 68 8.66 -1.21 5.21
N LEU A 69 7.55 -1.24 4.47
CA LEU A 69 6.39 -0.39 4.73
C LEU A 69 5.74 -0.71 6.07
N ASN A 70 5.52 -1.98 6.35
CA ASN A 70 4.88 -2.44 7.58
C ASN A 70 5.77 -2.21 8.80
N ASP A 71 7.10 -2.32 8.66
CA ASP A 71 8.03 -1.94 9.72
C ASP A 71 7.96 -0.45 10.03
N ALA A 72 7.85 0.41 9.02
CA ALA A 72 7.66 1.84 9.23
C ALA A 72 6.33 2.13 9.95
N ARG A 73 5.24 1.48 9.57
CA ARG A 73 3.95 1.57 10.24
C ARG A 73 4.01 1.12 11.70
N ARG A 74 4.60 -0.06 11.96
CA ARG A 74 4.77 -0.57 13.34
C ARG A 74 5.54 0.39 14.23
N ARG A 75 6.62 1.01 13.72
CA ARG A 75 7.38 2.03 14.47
C ARG A 75 6.52 3.25 14.79
N LEU A 76 5.72 3.74 13.85
CA LEU A 76 4.85 4.89 14.10
C LEU A 76 3.74 4.55 15.11
N PHE A 77 3.09 3.39 14.99
CA PHE A 77 2.10 2.95 15.99
C PHE A 77 2.69 2.81 17.39
N ALA A 78 3.90 2.27 17.50
CA ALA A 78 4.60 2.14 18.78
C ALA A 78 5.00 3.50 19.39
N ALA A 79 5.13 4.54 18.59
CA ALA A 79 5.43 5.90 19.02
C ALA A 79 4.20 6.73 19.42
N LEU A 80 2.98 6.23 19.14
CA LEU A 80 1.75 6.90 19.54
C LEU A 80 1.55 6.84 21.07
N PRO A 81 0.85 7.83 21.65
CA PRO A 81 0.50 7.79 23.07
C PRO A 81 -0.45 6.61 23.38
N PRO A 82 -0.59 6.20 24.64
CA PRO A 82 -1.48 5.10 25.05
C PRO A 82 -2.93 5.29 24.59
N ASN A 83 -3.40 6.53 24.59
CA ASN A 83 -4.72 6.92 24.06
C ASN A 83 -4.51 7.80 22.83
N PRO A 84 -4.28 7.20 21.64
CA PRO A 84 -4.04 7.94 20.42
C PRO A 84 -5.34 8.60 19.94
N ASP A 85 -5.23 9.74 19.25
CA ASP A 85 -6.35 10.29 18.51
C ASP A 85 -6.53 9.60 17.16
N VAL A 86 -7.69 9.81 16.55
CA VAL A 86 -8.05 9.19 15.27
C VAL A 86 -7.13 9.65 14.16
N GLU A 87 -6.77 10.93 14.14
CA GLU A 87 -5.86 11.52 13.16
C GLU A 87 -4.47 10.89 13.22
N GLY A 88 -3.90 10.74 14.41
CA GLY A 88 -2.59 10.13 14.61
C GLY A 88 -2.54 8.68 14.15
N LEU A 89 -3.63 7.92 14.35
CA LEU A 89 -3.74 6.54 13.86
C LEU A 89 -3.78 6.47 12.34
N ILE A 90 -4.60 7.33 11.70
CA ILE A 90 -4.68 7.40 10.23
C ILE A 90 -3.33 7.83 9.66
N ASP A 91 -2.69 8.82 10.28
CA ASP A 91 -1.37 9.30 9.91
C ASP A 91 -0.32 8.19 9.99
N ALA A 92 -0.23 7.48 11.11
CA ALA A 92 0.71 6.39 11.31
C ALA A 92 0.54 5.25 10.30
N PHE A 93 -0.69 5.03 9.82
CA PHE A 93 -0.97 4.02 8.80
C PHE A 93 -0.66 4.51 7.37
N ALA A 94 -1.10 5.73 7.01
CA ALA A 94 -1.07 6.22 5.63
C ALA A 94 0.26 6.89 5.26
N ARG A 95 0.85 7.70 6.17
CA ARG A 95 2.05 8.50 5.91
C ARG A 95 3.24 7.69 5.39
N PRO A 96 3.61 6.52 5.95
CA PRO A 96 4.77 5.79 5.45
C PRO A 96 4.67 5.45 3.96
N PHE A 97 3.48 5.10 3.49
CA PHE A 97 3.29 4.75 2.08
C PHE A 97 3.33 5.99 1.17
N LEU A 98 2.72 7.09 1.60
CA LEU A 98 2.75 8.36 0.89
C LEU A 98 4.18 8.92 0.80
N ASP A 99 4.93 8.93 1.90
CA ASP A 99 6.32 9.39 1.94
C ASP A 99 7.21 8.55 1.02
N LYS A 100 7.05 7.23 1.04
CA LYS A 100 7.79 6.33 0.14
C LYS A 100 7.42 6.57 -1.32
N SER A 101 6.15 6.80 -1.63
CA SER A 101 5.70 7.10 -2.98
C SER A 101 6.21 8.45 -3.50
N LEU A 102 6.39 9.44 -2.60
CA LEU A 102 6.94 10.76 -2.94
C LEU A 102 8.48 10.75 -3.06
N HIS A 103 9.16 10.12 -2.11
CA HIS A 103 10.60 10.30 -1.89
C HIS A 103 11.41 9.01 -2.06
N GLY A 104 10.78 7.86 -2.13
CA GLY A 104 11.44 6.54 -2.21
C GLY A 104 11.96 6.16 -3.59
N GLY A 105 11.76 7.01 -4.58
CA GLY A 105 12.21 6.79 -5.96
C GLY A 105 11.22 6.01 -6.85
N PRO A 106 11.59 5.76 -8.12
CA PRO A 106 10.68 5.20 -9.14
C PRO A 106 10.05 3.86 -8.76
N GLY A 107 10.80 2.99 -8.09
CA GLY A 107 10.30 1.69 -7.66
C GLY A 107 9.13 1.79 -6.69
N TRP A 108 9.09 2.77 -5.80
CA TRP A 108 7.97 2.96 -4.90
C TRP A 108 6.69 3.42 -5.60
N LYS A 109 6.80 4.19 -6.68
CA LYS A 109 5.65 4.53 -7.53
C LYS A 109 5.10 3.30 -8.25
N SER A 110 5.98 2.46 -8.83
CA SER A 110 5.59 1.19 -9.42
C SER A 110 4.91 0.27 -8.39
N TYR A 111 5.49 0.17 -7.19
CA TYR A 111 4.92 -0.59 -6.10
C TYR A 111 3.54 -0.10 -5.67
N ALA A 112 3.32 1.22 -5.59
CA ALA A 112 2.03 1.80 -5.23
C ALA A 112 0.93 1.39 -6.23
N ARG A 113 1.21 1.46 -7.53
CA ARG A 113 0.28 0.96 -8.58
C ARG A 113 0.06 -0.55 -8.47
N LEU A 114 1.13 -1.31 -8.26
CA LEU A 114 1.07 -2.77 -8.12
C LEU A 114 0.16 -3.17 -6.94
N ILE A 115 0.30 -2.52 -5.78
CA ILE A 115 -0.54 -2.78 -4.61
C ILE A 115 -1.99 -2.37 -4.86
N ALA A 116 -2.25 -1.24 -5.52
CA ALA A 116 -3.61 -0.82 -5.88
C ALA A 116 -4.31 -1.88 -6.77
N GLN A 117 -3.61 -2.44 -7.75
CA GLN A 117 -4.13 -3.52 -8.59
C GLN A 117 -4.35 -4.82 -7.80
N THR A 118 -3.39 -5.17 -6.93
CA THR A 118 -3.43 -6.40 -6.14
C THR A 118 -4.59 -6.40 -5.15
N ALA A 119 -4.82 -5.28 -4.46
CA ALA A 119 -5.88 -5.12 -3.47
C ALA A 119 -7.28 -5.26 -4.08
N ASN A 120 -7.44 -4.91 -5.35
CA ASN A 120 -8.71 -5.04 -6.07
C ASN A 120 -8.92 -6.42 -6.73
N ALA A 121 -7.98 -7.35 -6.63
CA ALA A 121 -8.06 -8.64 -7.29
C ALA A 121 -8.26 -9.77 -6.27
N ALA A 122 -9.48 -10.31 -6.17
CA ALA A 122 -9.88 -11.33 -5.18
C ALA A 122 -8.92 -12.53 -5.09
N ARG A 123 -8.31 -12.94 -6.21
CA ARG A 123 -7.33 -14.06 -6.25
C ARG A 123 -6.09 -13.82 -5.36
N TRP A 124 -5.73 -12.55 -5.08
CA TRP A 124 -4.57 -12.19 -4.27
C TRP A 124 -4.91 -11.92 -2.80
N THR A 125 -6.18 -11.87 -2.44
CA THR A 125 -6.61 -11.52 -1.07
C THR A 125 -5.90 -12.37 -0.04
N ARG A 126 -6.02 -13.70 -0.12
CA ARG A 126 -5.39 -14.60 0.87
C ARG A 126 -3.87 -14.67 0.73
N ALA A 127 -3.37 -14.84 -0.49
CA ALA A 127 -1.94 -15.10 -0.72
C ALA A 127 -1.05 -13.88 -0.48
N VAL A 128 -1.60 -12.68 -0.63
CA VAL A 128 -0.86 -11.43 -0.53
C VAL A 128 -1.45 -10.52 0.55
N MET A 129 -2.71 -10.09 0.41
CA MET A 129 -3.26 -9.06 1.29
C MET A 129 -3.33 -9.53 2.73
N THR A 130 -3.94 -10.70 2.99
CA THR A 130 -4.02 -11.26 4.35
C THR A 130 -2.63 -11.55 4.91
N ALA A 131 -1.78 -12.24 4.17
CA ALA A 131 -0.48 -12.64 4.67
C ALA A 131 0.44 -11.46 5.00
N GLN A 132 0.40 -10.39 4.21
CA GLN A 132 1.36 -9.28 4.32
C GLN A 132 0.81 -8.09 5.13
N PHE A 133 -0.50 -7.84 5.13
CA PHE A 133 -1.05 -6.58 5.63
C PHE A 133 -2.01 -6.71 6.81
N ASP A 134 -2.69 -7.86 7.01
CA ASP A 134 -3.63 -8.01 8.11
C ASP A 134 -2.99 -7.79 9.49
N PRO A 135 -1.75 -8.22 9.80
CA PRO A 135 -1.15 -7.94 11.10
C PRO A 135 -1.02 -6.44 11.42
N VAL A 136 -0.80 -5.60 10.41
CA VAL A 136 -0.73 -4.14 10.58
C VAL A 136 -2.12 -3.50 10.58
N ALA A 137 -3.06 -4.07 9.82
CA ALA A 137 -4.46 -3.67 9.85
C ALA A 137 -5.07 -3.87 11.25
N GLU A 138 -4.79 -5.00 11.90
CA GLU A 138 -5.25 -5.27 13.28
C GLU A 138 -4.67 -4.28 14.29
N LEU A 139 -3.38 -3.91 14.18
CA LEU A 139 -2.79 -2.86 15.03
C LEU A 139 -3.52 -1.53 14.89
N PHE A 140 -3.88 -1.16 13.67
CA PHE A 140 -4.65 0.04 13.38
C PHE A 140 -6.05 -0.03 13.99
N ILE A 141 -6.78 -1.13 13.77
CA ILE A 141 -8.15 -1.34 14.28
C ILE A 141 -8.16 -1.36 15.81
N ASP A 142 -7.18 -1.99 16.44
CA ASP A 142 -7.03 -1.98 17.89
C ASP A 142 -6.74 -0.57 18.44
N GLY A 143 -5.97 0.22 17.71
CA GLY A 143 -5.80 1.65 18.00
C GLY A 143 -7.13 2.39 17.94
N MET A 144 -7.91 2.18 16.87
CA MET A 144 -9.23 2.81 16.69
C MET A 144 -10.22 2.42 17.79
N ARG A 145 -10.20 1.17 18.28
CA ARG A 145 -11.04 0.76 19.44
C ARG A 145 -10.72 1.57 20.70
N ARG A 146 -9.43 1.90 20.93
CA ARG A 146 -9.04 2.76 22.06
C ARG A 146 -9.44 4.22 21.85
N ALA A 147 -9.30 4.72 20.63
CA ALA A 147 -9.66 6.10 20.30
C ALA A 147 -11.19 6.35 20.29
N LEU A 148 -11.96 5.33 19.94
CA LEU A 148 -13.42 5.40 19.77
C LEU A 148 -14.10 4.25 20.55
N PRO A 149 -14.04 4.24 21.89
CA PRO A 149 -14.50 3.11 22.70
C PRO A 149 -16.02 2.87 22.64
N ALA A 150 -16.80 3.86 22.20
CA ALA A 150 -18.25 3.74 22.04
C ALA A 150 -18.68 3.26 20.63
N ALA A 151 -17.73 3.13 19.68
CA ALA A 151 -18.04 2.69 18.33
C ALA A 151 -18.41 1.19 18.28
N ASP A 152 -19.36 0.82 17.43
CA ASP A 152 -19.58 -0.60 17.11
C ASP A 152 -18.32 -1.15 16.43
N PRO A 153 -17.80 -2.31 16.87
CA PRO A 153 -16.63 -2.92 16.24
C PRO A 153 -16.76 -3.09 14.72
N ARG A 154 -17.95 -3.33 14.21
CA ARG A 154 -18.22 -3.43 12.76
C ARG A 154 -17.94 -2.14 12.03
N ASP A 155 -18.24 -1.00 12.63
CA ASP A 155 -18.03 0.32 12.04
C ASP A 155 -16.54 0.64 11.93
N LEU A 156 -15.70 0.13 12.85
CA LEU A 156 -14.24 0.25 12.77
C LEU A 156 -13.68 -0.52 11.57
N TYR A 157 -14.18 -1.73 11.30
CA TYR A 157 -13.79 -2.50 10.11
C TYR A 157 -14.28 -1.85 8.81
N TRP A 158 -15.51 -1.32 8.79
CA TRP A 158 -16.01 -0.57 7.64
C TRP A 158 -15.18 0.71 7.39
N GLY A 159 -14.84 1.44 8.43
CA GLY A 159 -13.96 2.61 8.32
C GLY A 159 -12.60 2.25 7.76
N PHE A 160 -12.00 1.11 8.20
CA PHE A 160 -10.76 0.60 7.62
C PHE A 160 -10.92 0.24 6.14
N HIS A 161 -12.00 -0.42 5.78
CA HIS A 161 -12.30 -0.75 4.38
C HIS A 161 -12.41 0.50 3.50
N PHE A 162 -13.06 1.56 3.99
CA PHE A 162 -13.16 2.85 3.29
C PHE A 162 -11.79 3.53 3.17
N LEU A 163 -10.95 3.49 4.21
CA LEU A 163 -9.58 4.00 4.15
C LEU A 163 -8.74 3.27 3.09
N ILE A 164 -8.81 1.94 3.05
CA ILE A 164 -8.10 1.15 2.03
C ILE A 164 -8.62 1.48 0.64
N GLY A 165 -9.94 1.63 0.45
CA GLY A 165 -10.54 2.06 -0.81
C GLY A 165 -10.03 3.41 -1.28
N ALA A 166 -9.95 4.40 -0.37
CA ALA A 166 -9.40 5.71 -0.67
C ALA A 166 -7.92 5.64 -1.07
N LEU A 167 -7.08 4.93 -0.29
CA LEU A 167 -5.66 4.76 -0.60
C LEU A 167 -5.44 4.03 -1.93
N THR A 168 -6.22 3.00 -2.21
CA THR A 168 -6.16 2.24 -3.47
C THR A 168 -6.46 3.13 -4.67
N MET A 169 -7.48 3.99 -4.58
CA MET A 169 -7.83 4.94 -5.64
C MET A 169 -6.74 6.01 -5.83
N ILE A 170 -6.16 6.52 -4.75
CA ILE A 170 -5.06 7.49 -4.79
C ILE A 170 -3.87 6.90 -5.54
N PHE A 171 -3.43 5.68 -5.19
CA PHE A 171 -2.26 5.05 -5.79
C PHE A 171 -2.48 4.47 -7.19
N ALA A 172 -3.73 4.37 -7.65
CA ALA A 172 -4.03 3.94 -9.02
C ALA A 172 -3.63 4.99 -10.06
N GLU A 173 -3.54 6.28 -9.69
CA GLU A 173 -3.13 7.41 -10.55
C GLU A 173 -3.81 7.35 -11.94
N THR A 174 -5.16 7.32 -11.95
CA THR A 174 -5.93 7.09 -13.19
C THR A 174 -6.11 8.35 -14.05
N GLY A 175 -5.71 9.53 -13.56
CA GLY A 175 -5.96 10.82 -14.19
C GLY A 175 -7.44 11.26 -14.17
N ARG A 176 -8.33 10.46 -13.57
CA ARG A 176 -9.78 10.74 -13.57
C ARG A 176 -10.12 12.03 -12.84
N ILE A 177 -9.49 12.29 -11.69
CA ILE A 177 -9.77 13.51 -10.92
C ILE A 177 -9.26 14.75 -11.64
N ASP A 178 -8.14 14.65 -12.36
CA ASP A 178 -7.60 15.73 -13.18
C ASP A 178 -8.62 16.18 -14.23
N THR A 179 -9.19 15.21 -14.95
CA THR A 179 -10.20 15.46 -15.97
C THR A 179 -11.49 16.00 -15.37
N LEU A 180 -12.02 15.36 -14.31
CA LEU A 180 -13.28 15.73 -13.67
C LEU A 180 -13.24 17.13 -13.07
N SER A 181 -12.11 17.52 -12.49
CA SER A 181 -11.91 18.81 -11.84
C SER A 181 -11.44 19.90 -12.81
N HIS A 182 -11.35 19.61 -14.10
CA HIS A 182 -10.79 20.52 -15.10
C HIS A 182 -9.40 21.06 -14.70
N GLY A 183 -8.60 20.18 -14.07
CA GLY A 183 -7.23 20.49 -13.64
C GLY A 183 -7.09 21.21 -12.30
N LEU A 184 -8.18 21.43 -11.55
CA LEU A 184 -8.12 21.98 -10.19
C LEU A 184 -7.46 21.00 -9.19
N CYS A 185 -7.60 19.71 -9.42
CA CYS A 185 -6.98 18.66 -8.64
C CYS A 185 -6.05 17.83 -9.55
N ARG A 186 -4.98 17.31 -8.98
CA ARG A 186 -4.03 16.43 -9.68
C ARG A 186 -3.85 15.15 -8.87
N ASP A 187 -4.01 13.98 -9.51
CA ASP A 187 -3.91 12.69 -8.82
C ASP A 187 -2.49 12.33 -8.37
N HIS A 188 -1.48 12.96 -8.98
CA HIS A 188 -0.08 12.81 -8.58
C HIS A 188 0.38 13.81 -7.51
N ASP A 189 -0.47 14.78 -7.10
CA ASP A 189 -0.17 15.71 -6.01
C ASP A 189 -0.43 15.07 -4.65
N LEU A 190 0.42 14.10 -4.30
CA LEU A 190 0.29 13.32 -3.07
C LEU A 190 0.34 14.21 -1.81
N ALA A 191 1.03 15.35 -1.85
CA ALA A 191 1.07 16.27 -0.72
C ALA A 191 -0.29 16.94 -0.47
N ALA A 192 -0.94 17.44 -1.54
CA ALA A 192 -2.28 18.02 -1.47
C ALA A 192 -3.34 16.98 -1.08
N ILE A 193 -3.20 15.73 -1.57
CA ILE A 193 -4.07 14.60 -1.22
C ILE A 193 -3.93 14.28 0.26
N TYR A 194 -2.69 14.14 0.76
CA TYR A 194 -2.44 13.80 2.16
C TYR A 194 -3.00 14.83 3.14
N ALA A 195 -2.82 16.11 2.86
CA ALA A 195 -3.37 17.18 3.70
C ALA A 195 -4.90 17.09 3.87
N ARG A 196 -5.61 16.43 2.94
CA ARG A 196 -7.06 16.24 2.97
C ARG A 196 -7.49 14.86 3.45
N LEU A 197 -6.69 13.83 3.19
CA LEU A 197 -7.02 12.44 3.52
C LEU A 197 -7.22 12.26 5.03
N VAL A 198 -6.27 12.73 5.84
CA VAL A 198 -6.31 12.52 7.29
C VAL A 198 -7.57 13.14 7.92
N PRO A 199 -7.86 14.46 7.75
CA PRO A 199 -9.05 15.06 8.35
C PRO A 199 -10.36 14.49 7.77
N PHE A 200 -10.41 14.14 6.48
CA PHE A 200 -11.58 13.53 5.85
C PHE A 200 -11.89 12.16 6.45
N MET A 201 -10.89 11.30 6.56
CA MET A 201 -11.06 9.96 7.14
C MET A 201 -11.37 10.03 8.63
N ALA A 202 -10.75 10.94 9.37
CA ALA A 202 -11.02 11.13 10.79
C ALA A 202 -12.46 11.57 11.06
N ALA A 203 -12.97 12.49 10.27
CA ALA A 203 -14.39 12.89 10.32
C ALA A 203 -15.31 11.71 10.02
N GLY A 204 -14.99 10.90 9.01
CA GLY A 204 -15.71 9.68 8.65
C GLY A 204 -15.77 8.67 9.81
N TYR A 205 -14.65 8.37 10.45
CA TYR A 205 -14.61 7.47 11.61
C TYR A 205 -15.45 7.99 12.78
N ARG A 206 -15.39 9.28 13.09
CA ARG A 206 -16.24 9.87 14.14
C ARG A 206 -17.72 9.84 13.80
N ALA A 207 -18.06 10.03 12.53
CA ALA A 207 -19.43 9.90 12.06
C ALA A 207 -19.95 8.47 12.21
N LEU A 208 -19.18 7.46 11.79
CA LEU A 208 -19.50 6.05 11.97
C LEU A 208 -19.68 5.67 13.43
N ALA A 209 -18.83 6.16 14.33
CA ALA A 209 -18.91 5.90 15.77
C ALA A 209 -20.22 6.42 16.40
N ASN A 210 -20.94 7.32 15.74
CA ASN A 210 -22.23 7.87 16.18
C ASN A 210 -23.43 7.29 15.44
N VAL A 211 -23.23 6.33 14.53
CA VAL A 211 -24.34 5.64 13.85
C VAL A 211 -25.07 4.77 14.85
N LYS A 212 -26.29 5.16 15.22
CA LYS A 212 -27.18 4.28 15.97
C LYS A 212 -27.61 3.14 15.05
N THR A 213 -26.95 1.99 15.18
CA THR A 213 -27.46 0.77 14.53
C THR A 213 -28.77 0.43 15.20
N GLY A 214 -29.90 0.64 14.50
CA GLY A 214 -31.24 0.32 14.99
C GLY A 214 -31.41 -1.18 15.23
N ARG A 215 -30.97 -1.63 16.38
CA ARG A 215 -31.16 -2.99 16.91
C ARG A 215 -32.06 -3.02 18.16
N ASP A 216 -32.82 -1.95 18.39
CA ASP A 216 -33.88 -1.92 19.42
C ASP A 216 -35.24 -1.67 18.75
N ALA A 217 -35.56 -2.46 17.71
CA ALA A 217 -36.90 -2.59 17.17
C ALA A 217 -37.21 -4.05 16.89
#